data_ee65cbdb1c0fb50bd2adc7ae852e07a5
#
_entry.id   ee65cbdb1c0fb50bd2adc7ae852e07a5
#
_cell.length_a   1.000
_cell.length_b   1.000
_cell.length_c   1.000
_cell.angle_alpha   90.00
_cell.angle_beta   90.00
_cell.angle_gamma   90.00
#
_symmetry.space_group_name_H-M   'P 1'
#
loop_
_entity.id
_entity.type
_entity.pdbx_description
1 polymer ?
#
loop_
_entity_poly.entity_id
_entity_poly.type
_entity_poly.pdbx_seq_one_letter_code
_entity_poly.pdbx_strand_id
1 'polypeptide(L)'
;MTAQAASPPVAEIDRATESLGGQDQSGPPVQRWTRESSEYPIELRDLIHPPRELYAIGSSAALSRPRVSIVGTRNSTAYGERITRTLARAFVRAGVSVVSGMARGIDAAAHRTALEEGGNTVAVLGTGVDVPYPVGHRILHQTIATHGIVLSENPPGMTAYKGAFPKRNRIIAALAPVTIVIEAGFRSGALNTASQALELGRVVAAVPGPIDSDQSRGSNQLLRDGAVLIAAPEDALTLLGVSAPRDAPTPPLLPESEQKVWDAIAEGFVETDSLPASTGLTMAECLAAITSLEIIGLVECSLAGEIRRR
;
A
#
# COMPACT_ATOMS: atom_id res chain seq x y z
N MET A 1 -28.78 -5.97 -1.35
CA MET A 1 -28.27 -4.97 -0.41
C MET A 1 -27.51 -5.73 0.66
N THR A 2 -26.23 -5.95 0.45
CA THR A 2 -25.31 -6.60 1.40
C THR A 2 -24.48 -5.51 2.05
N ALA A 3 -24.70 -5.29 3.34
CA ALA A 3 -23.96 -4.34 4.14
C ALA A 3 -22.50 -4.78 4.26
N GLN A 4 -21.61 -3.95 3.74
CA GLN A 4 -20.17 -4.10 3.88
C GLN A 4 -19.80 -3.63 5.29
N ALA A 5 -19.41 -4.55 6.17
CA ALA A 5 -18.98 -4.21 7.52
C ALA A 5 -17.63 -3.47 7.44
N ALA A 6 -17.62 -2.23 7.92
CA ALA A 6 -16.40 -1.43 8.05
C ALA A 6 -15.48 -2.06 9.12
N SER A 7 -14.19 -2.18 8.81
CA SER A 7 -13.18 -2.65 9.77
C SER A 7 -12.92 -1.56 10.83
N PRO A 8 -12.75 -1.92 12.12
CA PRO A 8 -12.52 -0.94 13.19
C PRO A 8 -11.10 -0.32 13.11
N PRO A 9 -10.88 0.90 13.61
CA PRO A 9 -9.59 1.57 13.64
C PRO A 9 -8.61 0.88 14.63
N VAL A 10 -7.31 0.91 14.31
CA VAL A 10 -6.22 0.21 15.04
C VAL A 10 -6.19 0.50 16.56
N ALA A 11 -6.60 1.69 16.99
CA ALA A 11 -6.70 2.06 18.41
C ALA A 11 -7.80 1.28 19.17
N GLU A 12 -8.80 0.74 18.49
CA GLU A 12 -9.81 -0.16 19.08
C GLU A 12 -9.32 -1.62 19.09
N ILE A 13 -8.44 -2.00 18.17
CA ILE A 13 -7.83 -3.34 18.13
C ILE A 13 -6.95 -3.58 19.37
N ASP A 14 -6.19 -2.55 19.82
CA ASP A 14 -5.35 -2.67 21.03
C ASP A 14 -6.19 -2.80 22.31
N ARG A 15 -7.36 -2.19 22.39
CA ARG A 15 -8.26 -2.30 23.55
C ARG A 15 -9.08 -3.60 23.57
N ALA A 16 -9.41 -4.14 22.42
CA ALA A 16 -10.17 -5.38 22.31
C ALA A 16 -9.36 -6.61 22.75
N THR A 17 -8.00 -6.55 22.65
CA THR A 17 -7.12 -7.64 23.06
C THR A 17 -6.91 -7.72 24.58
N GLU A 18 -7.14 -6.64 25.34
CA GLU A 18 -7.05 -6.67 26.82
C GLU A 18 -8.28 -7.28 27.51
N SER A 19 -9.44 -7.38 26.84
CA SER A 19 -10.69 -7.85 27.43
C SER A 19 -11.03 -9.33 27.16
N LEU A 20 -10.23 -10.04 26.36
CA LEU A 20 -10.46 -11.45 25.99
C LEU A 20 -9.58 -12.41 26.81
N GLY A 21 -9.73 -12.39 28.12
CA GLY A 21 -9.29 -13.49 29.00
C GLY A 21 -10.19 -14.70 28.80
N GLY A 22 -9.72 -15.71 28.00
CA GLY A 22 -10.32 -17.04 28.01
C GLY A 22 -11.00 -17.52 26.72
N GLN A 23 -10.44 -17.23 25.53
CA GLN A 23 -10.84 -17.93 24.31
C GLN A 23 -9.61 -18.62 23.68
N ASP A 24 -9.87 -19.81 23.13
CA ASP A 24 -8.94 -20.73 22.47
C ASP A 24 -7.83 -20.03 21.70
N GLN A 25 -6.57 -20.18 22.11
CA GLN A 25 -5.38 -19.52 21.54
C GLN A 25 -4.93 -20.17 20.21
N SER A 26 -5.75 -20.95 19.54
CA SER A 26 -5.45 -21.47 18.20
C SER A 26 -5.73 -20.38 17.16
N GLY A 27 -4.69 -19.64 16.77
CA GLY A 27 -4.71 -18.75 15.60
C GLY A 27 -5.14 -19.52 14.33
N PRO A 28 -5.36 -18.83 13.18
CA PRO A 28 -5.73 -19.48 11.94
C PRO A 28 -4.79 -20.64 11.62
N PRO A 29 -5.33 -21.80 11.14
CA PRO A 29 -4.54 -23.00 10.93
C PRO A 29 -3.43 -22.78 9.89
N VAL A 30 -2.29 -23.42 10.10
CA VAL A 30 -1.21 -23.44 9.12
C VAL A 30 -1.64 -24.31 7.94
N GLN A 31 -1.63 -23.72 6.76
CA GLN A 31 -1.84 -24.40 5.49
C GLN A 31 -0.48 -24.75 4.88
N ARG A 32 -0.40 -25.87 4.17
CA ARG A 32 0.79 -26.29 3.40
C ARG A 32 0.40 -26.45 1.94
N TRP A 33 1.06 -25.70 1.08
CA TRP A 33 0.85 -25.73 -0.37
C TRP A 33 2.07 -26.33 -1.06
N THR A 34 1.84 -27.26 -1.96
CA THR A 34 2.86 -27.78 -2.88
C THR A 34 2.71 -27.08 -4.24
N ARG A 35 3.62 -27.32 -5.15
CA ARG A 35 3.55 -26.75 -6.51
C ARG A 35 2.29 -27.18 -7.29
N GLU A 36 1.66 -28.27 -6.88
CA GLU A 36 0.45 -28.83 -7.47
C GLU A 36 -0.82 -28.25 -6.83
N SER A 37 -0.71 -27.59 -5.68
CA SER A 37 -1.84 -26.95 -4.99
C SER A 37 -2.38 -25.78 -5.79
N SER A 38 -3.70 -25.63 -5.83
CA SER A 38 -4.40 -24.53 -6.51
C SER A 38 -4.06 -23.15 -5.93
N GLU A 39 -3.78 -23.11 -4.63
CA GLU A 39 -3.42 -21.91 -3.88
C GLU A 39 -1.96 -21.49 -4.06
N TYR A 40 -1.11 -22.37 -4.62
CA TYR A 40 0.30 -22.05 -4.81
C TYR A 40 0.45 -20.94 -5.87
N PRO A 41 1.06 -19.78 -5.51
CA PRO A 41 1.19 -18.68 -6.46
C PRO A 41 2.00 -19.07 -7.68
N ILE A 42 1.37 -18.94 -8.87
CA ILE A 42 1.97 -19.37 -10.13
C ILE A 42 3.26 -18.62 -10.44
N GLU A 43 3.36 -17.37 -10.01
CA GLU A 43 4.51 -16.48 -10.21
C GLU A 43 5.79 -17.01 -9.54
N LEU A 44 5.65 -17.83 -8.52
CA LEU A 44 6.81 -18.46 -7.88
C LEU A 44 7.47 -19.52 -8.76
N ARG A 45 6.80 -19.98 -9.81
CA ARG A 45 7.36 -20.92 -10.78
C ARG A 45 8.41 -20.27 -11.67
N ASP A 46 8.43 -18.95 -11.80
CA ASP A 46 9.42 -18.17 -12.56
C ASP A 46 10.80 -18.16 -11.86
N LEU A 47 10.84 -18.50 -10.57
CA LEU A 47 12.09 -18.60 -9.83
C LEU A 47 12.96 -19.74 -10.38
N ILE A 48 14.30 -19.56 -10.44
CA ILE A 48 15.26 -20.61 -10.80
C ILE A 48 15.10 -21.83 -9.85
N HIS A 49 14.82 -21.55 -8.59
CA HIS A 49 14.57 -22.56 -7.56
C HIS A 49 13.23 -22.28 -6.87
N PRO A 50 12.09 -22.65 -7.47
CA PRO A 50 10.79 -22.44 -6.85
C PRO A 50 10.69 -23.20 -5.52
N PRO A 51 10.04 -22.63 -4.47
CA PRO A 51 9.75 -23.37 -3.25
C PRO A 51 9.04 -24.69 -3.55
N ARG A 52 9.52 -25.80 -3.00
CA ARG A 52 8.82 -27.09 -3.12
C ARG A 52 7.53 -27.07 -2.33
N GLU A 53 7.58 -26.42 -1.20
CA GLU A 53 6.49 -26.24 -0.25
C GLU A 53 6.41 -24.77 0.16
N LEU A 54 5.21 -24.28 0.35
CA LEU A 54 4.92 -22.97 0.88
C LEU A 54 3.94 -23.14 2.03
N TYR A 55 4.27 -22.60 3.17
CA TYR A 55 3.41 -22.57 4.33
C TYR A 55 2.70 -21.25 4.40
N ALA A 56 1.42 -21.27 4.79
CA ALA A 56 0.58 -20.08 4.83
C ALA A 56 -0.27 -20.03 6.10
N ILE A 57 -0.49 -18.83 6.62
CA ILE A 57 -1.51 -18.52 7.64
C ILE A 57 -2.30 -17.33 7.14
N GLY A 58 -3.64 -17.43 7.09
CA GLY A 58 -4.53 -16.37 6.63
C GLY A 58 -5.26 -16.71 5.35
N SER A 59 -5.73 -15.69 4.62
CA SER A 59 -6.58 -15.83 3.44
C SER A 59 -5.80 -15.69 2.14
N SER A 60 -5.91 -16.68 1.26
CA SER A 60 -5.34 -16.64 -0.11
C SER A 60 -5.95 -15.54 -0.99
N ALA A 61 -7.08 -14.94 -0.59
CA ALA A 61 -7.71 -13.83 -1.33
C ALA A 61 -6.75 -12.63 -1.54
N ALA A 62 -5.78 -12.43 -0.65
CA ALA A 62 -4.74 -11.42 -0.81
C ALA A 62 -3.83 -11.68 -2.04
N LEU A 63 -3.73 -12.93 -2.49
CA LEU A 63 -2.93 -13.35 -3.64
C LEU A 63 -3.71 -13.28 -4.96
N SER A 64 -5.03 -13.16 -4.92
CA SER A 64 -5.88 -13.09 -6.13
C SER A 64 -6.02 -11.67 -6.68
N ARG A 65 -5.55 -10.65 -5.96
CA ARG A 65 -5.58 -9.25 -6.35
C ARG A 65 -4.30 -8.86 -7.10
N PRO A 66 -4.29 -7.75 -7.87
CA PRO A 66 -3.05 -7.13 -8.30
C PRO A 66 -2.14 -6.90 -7.08
N ARG A 67 -0.83 -7.07 -7.24
CA ARG A 67 0.15 -7.01 -6.14
C ARG A 67 1.29 -6.08 -6.48
N VAL A 68 1.83 -5.44 -5.44
CA VAL A 68 3.04 -4.63 -5.49
C VAL A 68 3.95 -5.01 -4.32
N SER A 69 5.24 -5.17 -4.59
CA SER A 69 6.23 -5.37 -3.52
C SER A 69 6.78 -4.02 -3.07
N ILE A 70 6.67 -3.72 -1.78
CA ILE A 70 7.27 -2.54 -1.14
C ILE A 70 8.38 -3.01 -0.22
N VAL A 71 9.59 -2.53 -0.45
CA VAL A 71 10.76 -2.90 0.35
C VAL A 71 11.61 -1.68 0.66
N GLY A 72 12.39 -1.77 1.74
CA GLY A 72 13.28 -0.67 2.10
C GLY A 72 14.15 -0.94 3.32
N THR A 73 14.76 0.12 3.81
CA THR A 73 15.63 0.10 4.97
C THR A 73 14.87 -0.28 6.25
N ARG A 74 15.58 -0.98 7.14
CA ARG A 74 15.09 -1.30 8.49
C ARG A 74 15.17 -0.13 9.47
N ASN A 75 15.90 0.91 9.09
CA ASN A 75 16.05 2.16 9.83
C ASN A 75 15.54 3.31 8.97
N SER A 76 14.20 3.34 8.81
CA SER A 76 13.49 4.31 7.99
C SER A 76 13.57 5.71 8.57
N THR A 77 13.65 6.71 7.71
CA THR A 77 13.47 8.11 8.09
C THR A 77 11.98 8.47 8.18
N ALA A 78 11.65 9.60 8.78
CA ALA A 78 10.27 10.12 8.76
C ALA A 78 9.77 10.36 7.32
N TYR A 79 10.67 10.74 6.40
CA TYR A 79 10.37 10.85 4.97
C TYR A 79 9.97 9.49 4.39
N GLY A 80 10.80 8.47 4.56
CA GLY A 80 10.55 7.13 4.04
C GLY A 80 9.25 6.52 4.57
N GLU A 81 8.97 6.69 5.85
CA GLU A 81 7.70 6.24 6.44
C GLU A 81 6.49 6.96 5.86
N ARG A 82 6.57 8.30 5.71
CA ARG A 82 5.49 9.08 5.11
C ARG A 82 5.21 8.65 3.68
N ILE A 83 6.24 8.51 2.85
CA ILE A 83 6.07 8.07 1.45
C ILE A 83 5.53 6.64 1.40
N THR A 84 6.00 5.73 2.25
CA THR A 84 5.47 4.37 2.34
C THR A 84 3.98 4.36 2.63
N ARG A 85 3.54 5.17 3.59
CA ARG A 85 2.11 5.30 3.94
C ARG A 85 1.30 5.86 2.78
N THR A 86 1.80 6.91 2.12
CA THR A 86 1.12 7.52 0.96
C THR A 86 0.91 6.49 -0.17
N LEU A 87 1.97 5.76 -0.54
CA LEU A 87 1.89 4.73 -1.57
C LEU A 87 1.00 3.56 -1.17
N ALA A 88 1.15 3.04 0.06
CA ALA A 88 0.34 1.92 0.54
C ALA A 88 -1.16 2.26 0.57
N ARG A 89 -1.55 3.49 0.97
CA ARG A 89 -2.93 3.99 0.87
C ARG A 89 -3.44 3.98 -0.56
N ALA A 90 -2.66 4.53 -1.48
CA ALA A 90 -3.04 4.58 -2.90
C ALA A 90 -3.25 3.17 -3.46
N PHE A 91 -2.38 2.21 -3.13
CA PHE A 91 -2.52 0.81 -3.54
C PHE A 91 -3.78 0.16 -2.96
N VAL A 92 -4.02 0.32 -1.67
CA VAL A 92 -5.22 -0.25 -1.04
C VAL A 92 -6.49 0.30 -1.66
N ARG A 93 -6.59 1.61 -1.87
CA ARG A 93 -7.72 2.25 -2.53
C ARG A 93 -7.93 1.76 -3.96
N ALA A 94 -6.84 1.45 -4.68
CA ALA A 94 -6.88 0.85 -6.01
C ALA A 94 -7.12 -0.68 -6.00
N GLY A 95 -7.37 -1.30 -4.84
CA GLY A 95 -7.60 -2.74 -4.71
C GLY A 95 -6.35 -3.60 -4.85
N VAL A 96 -5.15 -3.02 -4.75
CA VAL A 96 -3.86 -3.69 -4.87
C VAL A 96 -3.40 -4.21 -3.51
N SER A 97 -2.95 -5.46 -3.45
CA SER A 97 -2.35 -6.06 -2.25
C SER A 97 -0.88 -5.67 -2.11
N VAL A 98 -0.47 -5.29 -0.90
CA VAL A 98 0.92 -4.94 -0.59
C VAL A 98 1.69 -6.18 -0.15
N VAL A 99 2.77 -6.52 -0.87
CA VAL A 99 3.70 -7.60 -0.53
C VAL A 99 4.93 -7.03 0.14
N SER A 100 5.35 -7.57 1.28
CA SER A 100 6.58 -7.16 1.93
C SER A 100 7.13 -8.24 2.87
N GLY A 101 8.23 -7.94 3.56
CA GLY A 101 8.97 -8.91 4.37
C GLY A 101 8.78 -8.80 5.88
N MET A 102 7.89 -7.96 6.36
CA MET A 102 7.65 -7.74 7.78
C MET A 102 8.90 -7.31 8.60
N ALA A 103 9.96 -6.82 7.95
CA ALA A 103 11.10 -6.24 8.63
C ALA A 103 10.73 -4.92 9.34
N ARG A 104 11.58 -4.45 10.25
CA ARG A 104 11.43 -3.09 10.81
C ARG A 104 11.48 -2.05 9.70
N GLY A 105 11.03 -0.82 9.97
CA GLY A 105 11.08 0.31 9.04
C GLY A 105 10.04 0.18 7.93
N ILE A 106 10.46 0.29 6.69
CA ILE A 106 9.60 0.39 5.49
C ILE A 106 8.61 -0.77 5.38
N ASP A 107 9.07 -2.01 5.54
CA ASP A 107 8.22 -3.20 5.41
C ASP A 107 7.05 -3.14 6.41
N ALA A 108 7.36 -2.84 7.68
CA ALA A 108 6.34 -2.76 8.72
C ALA A 108 5.39 -1.58 8.49
N ALA A 109 5.87 -0.43 8.04
CA ALA A 109 5.04 0.71 7.69
C ALA A 109 4.07 0.37 6.56
N ALA A 110 4.54 -0.33 5.52
CA ALA A 110 3.73 -0.77 4.40
C ALA A 110 2.59 -1.70 4.85
N HIS A 111 2.88 -2.72 5.65
CA HIS A 111 1.89 -3.65 6.17
C HIS A 111 0.86 -2.98 7.07
N ARG A 112 1.32 -2.15 8.05
CA ARG A 112 0.42 -1.44 8.96
C ARG A 112 -0.55 -0.56 8.20
N THR A 113 -0.05 0.26 7.28
CA THR A 113 -0.90 1.14 6.50
C THR A 113 -1.89 0.37 5.64
N ALA A 114 -1.48 -0.75 5.02
CA ALA A 114 -2.41 -1.58 4.26
C ALA A 114 -3.55 -2.11 5.14
N LEU A 115 -3.26 -2.53 6.38
CA LEU A 115 -4.25 -3.00 7.35
C LEU A 115 -5.14 -1.85 7.88
N GLU A 116 -4.55 -0.70 8.21
CA GLU A 116 -5.26 0.51 8.68
C GLU A 116 -6.29 1.00 7.66
N GLU A 117 -5.97 0.89 6.38
CA GLU A 117 -6.88 1.26 5.27
C GLU A 117 -7.85 0.12 4.87
N GLY A 118 -7.91 -0.98 5.65
CA GLY A 118 -8.80 -2.12 5.38
C GLY A 118 -8.42 -2.94 4.14
N GLY A 119 -7.17 -2.81 3.66
CA GLY A 119 -6.66 -3.50 2.49
C GLY A 119 -6.04 -4.86 2.79
N ASN A 120 -5.63 -5.54 1.72
CA ASN A 120 -4.95 -6.82 1.82
C ASN A 120 -3.44 -6.66 1.82
N THR A 121 -2.76 -7.48 2.61
CA THR A 121 -1.30 -7.51 2.63
C THR A 121 -0.76 -8.94 2.74
N VAL A 122 0.40 -9.15 2.11
CA VAL A 122 1.09 -10.45 2.03
C VAL A 122 2.45 -10.29 2.71
N ALA A 123 2.61 -10.89 3.88
CA ALA A 123 3.91 -10.92 4.56
C ALA A 123 4.65 -12.21 4.21
N VAL A 124 5.85 -12.08 3.66
CA VAL A 124 6.72 -13.24 3.41
C VAL A 124 7.77 -13.30 4.52
N LEU A 125 7.92 -14.43 5.20
CA LEU A 125 8.85 -14.58 6.31
C LEU A 125 10.11 -15.37 5.93
N GLY A 126 11.20 -15.06 6.63
CA GLY A 126 12.42 -15.87 6.61
C GLY A 126 12.48 -16.91 7.74
N THR A 127 11.47 -16.96 8.60
CA THR A 127 11.22 -17.93 9.68
C THR A 127 10.03 -18.80 9.29
N GLY A 128 9.64 -19.78 10.10
CA GLY A 128 8.34 -20.44 9.96
C GLY A 128 7.19 -19.43 10.03
N VAL A 129 6.06 -19.75 9.39
CA VAL A 129 4.88 -18.86 9.33
C VAL A 129 4.30 -18.53 10.70
N ASP A 130 4.53 -19.38 11.69
CA ASP A 130 4.10 -19.31 13.09
C ASP A 130 5.13 -18.61 14.00
N VAL A 131 6.31 -18.26 13.47
CA VAL A 131 7.40 -17.63 14.21
C VAL A 131 7.56 -16.16 13.79
N PRO A 132 6.96 -15.20 14.50
CA PRO A 132 7.04 -13.79 14.16
C PRO A 132 8.49 -13.27 14.28
N TYR A 133 8.97 -12.60 13.23
CA TYR A 133 10.29 -11.99 13.25
C TYR A 133 10.26 -10.61 12.54
N PRO A 134 10.77 -9.54 13.17
CA PRO A 134 11.34 -9.49 14.53
C PRO A 134 10.28 -9.75 15.61
N VAL A 135 10.72 -10.20 16.80
CA VAL A 135 9.83 -10.56 17.92
C VAL A 135 8.87 -9.42 18.29
N GLY A 136 9.33 -8.16 18.20
CA GLY A 136 8.49 -6.97 18.45
C GLY A 136 7.35 -6.78 17.45
N HIS A 137 7.27 -7.55 16.37
CA HIS A 137 6.18 -7.51 15.38
C HIS A 137 5.14 -8.61 15.59
N ARG A 138 5.06 -9.20 16.79
CA ARG A 138 4.09 -10.25 17.11
C ARG A 138 2.65 -9.82 16.82
N ILE A 139 2.26 -8.63 17.24
CA ILE A 139 0.91 -8.10 17.00
C ILE A 139 0.68 -7.89 15.49
N LEU A 140 1.62 -7.27 14.79
CA LEU A 140 1.54 -7.09 13.34
C LEU A 140 1.41 -8.44 12.61
N HIS A 141 2.17 -9.44 13.01
CA HIS A 141 2.09 -10.80 12.47
C HIS A 141 0.68 -11.38 12.64
N GLN A 142 0.12 -11.31 13.85
CA GLN A 142 -1.22 -11.81 14.15
C GLN A 142 -2.29 -11.07 13.33
N THR A 143 -2.19 -9.74 13.24
CA THR A 143 -3.12 -8.92 12.45
C THR A 143 -3.05 -9.27 10.95
N ILE A 144 -1.84 -9.47 10.40
CA ILE A 144 -1.69 -9.93 9.01
C ILE A 144 -2.27 -11.33 8.82
N ALA A 145 -2.04 -12.24 9.75
CA ALA A 145 -2.58 -13.60 9.70
C ALA A 145 -4.12 -13.62 9.73
N THR A 146 -4.75 -12.62 10.33
CA THR A 146 -6.22 -12.51 10.43
C THR A 146 -6.84 -11.81 9.21
N HIS A 147 -6.23 -10.72 8.71
CA HIS A 147 -6.81 -9.85 7.69
C HIS A 147 -6.10 -9.91 6.32
N GLY A 148 -5.02 -10.65 6.23
CA GLY A 148 -4.21 -10.83 5.04
C GLY A 148 -3.68 -12.25 4.95
N ILE A 149 -2.40 -12.39 4.60
CA ILE A 149 -1.73 -13.69 4.56
C ILE A 149 -0.26 -13.58 4.95
N VAL A 150 0.20 -14.54 5.75
CA VAL A 150 1.61 -14.75 6.07
C VAL A 150 2.09 -15.97 5.32
N LEU A 151 3.22 -15.86 4.61
CA LEU A 151 3.81 -16.92 3.80
C LEU A 151 5.25 -17.22 4.23
N SER A 152 5.66 -18.48 4.14
CA SER A 152 7.05 -18.89 4.30
C SER A 152 7.38 -20.16 3.52
N GLU A 153 8.59 -20.24 2.99
CA GLU A 153 9.18 -21.49 2.47
C GLU A 153 9.69 -22.41 3.59
N ASN A 154 9.87 -21.87 4.79
CA ASN A 154 10.39 -22.61 5.93
C ASN A 154 9.26 -23.29 6.70
N PRO A 155 9.45 -24.52 7.20
CA PRO A 155 8.42 -25.23 7.96
C PRO A 155 8.08 -24.49 9.28
N PRO A 156 6.87 -24.72 9.80
CA PRO A 156 6.47 -24.20 11.11
C PRO A 156 7.49 -24.49 12.20
N GLY A 157 7.63 -23.57 13.15
CA GLY A 157 8.58 -23.66 14.25
C GLY A 157 10.02 -23.26 13.87
N MET A 158 10.35 -23.08 12.59
CA MET A 158 11.71 -22.73 12.19
C MET A 158 12.04 -21.28 12.58
N THR A 159 13.09 -21.13 13.38
CA THR A 159 13.63 -19.82 13.80
C THR A 159 14.53 -19.19 12.73
N ALA A 160 14.87 -17.92 12.91
CA ALA A 160 15.77 -17.20 11.99
C ALA A 160 17.17 -17.81 11.97
N TYR A 161 17.72 -18.01 10.77
CA TYR A 161 19.08 -18.49 10.55
C TYR A 161 19.83 -17.59 9.55
N LYS A 162 21.18 -17.74 9.53
CA LYS A 162 22.03 -16.98 8.60
C LYS A 162 21.65 -17.31 7.15
N GLY A 163 21.31 -16.30 6.35
CA GLY A 163 20.89 -16.49 4.97
C GLY A 163 19.38 -16.63 4.75
N ALA A 164 18.57 -16.83 5.79
CA ALA A 164 17.12 -16.96 5.67
C ALA A 164 16.45 -15.75 4.97
N PHE A 165 16.88 -14.55 5.31
CA PHE A 165 16.30 -13.32 4.77
C PHE A 165 16.64 -13.05 3.31
N PRO A 166 17.91 -13.15 2.86
CA PRO A 166 18.24 -13.09 1.43
C PRO A 166 17.52 -14.15 0.61
N LYS A 167 17.43 -15.38 1.12
CA LYS A 167 16.71 -16.48 0.46
C LYS A 167 15.21 -16.17 0.29
N ARG A 168 14.57 -15.59 1.32
CA ARG A 168 13.17 -15.21 1.30
C ARG A 168 12.90 -14.08 0.30
N ASN A 169 13.83 -13.12 0.12
CA ASN A 169 13.61 -11.92 -0.70
C ASN A 169 13.22 -12.25 -2.16
N ARG A 170 13.70 -13.37 -2.72
CA ARG A 170 13.29 -13.83 -4.06
C ARG A 170 11.79 -14.12 -4.16
N ILE A 171 11.17 -14.55 -3.06
CA ILE A 171 9.73 -14.81 -3.02
C ILE A 171 8.97 -13.48 -3.03
N ILE A 172 9.43 -12.47 -2.29
CA ILE A 172 8.85 -11.12 -2.34
C ILE A 172 8.92 -10.57 -3.77
N ALA A 173 10.10 -10.65 -4.41
CA ALA A 173 10.32 -10.18 -5.76
C ALA A 173 9.43 -10.91 -6.80
N ALA A 174 9.25 -12.21 -6.63
CA ALA A 174 8.46 -13.02 -7.58
C ALA A 174 6.95 -12.78 -7.47
N LEU A 175 6.43 -12.52 -6.27
CA LEU A 175 4.98 -12.40 -6.01
C LEU A 175 4.33 -11.17 -6.63
N ALA A 176 5.08 -10.19 -7.09
CA ALA A 176 4.54 -8.96 -7.66
C ALA A 176 5.25 -8.57 -8.97
N PRO A 177 4.53 -8.01 -9.94
CA PRO A 177 5.13 -7.54 -11.19
C PRO A 177 6.02 -6.32 -11.02
N VAL A 178 5.83 -5.55 -9.93
CA VAL A 178 6.57 -4.33 -9.61
C VAL A 178 7.12 -4.42 -8.20
N THR A 179 8.41 -4.12 -8.04
CA THR A 179 9.07 -3.96 -6.74
C THR A 179 9.49 -2.51 -6.56
N ILE A 180 8.98 -1.85 -5.53
CA ILE A 180 9.28 -0.45 -5.21
C ILE A 180 10.22 -0.39 -4.01
N VAL A 181 11.37 0.26 -4.20
CA VAL A 181 12.35 0.55 -3.15
C VAL A 181 12.14 1.98 -2.66
N ILE A 182 11.70 2.14 -1.40
CA ILE A 182 11.43 3.47 -0.82
C ILE A 182 12.73 4.14 -0.36
N GLU A 183 13.43 3.48 0.53
CA GLU A 183 14.75 3.90 1.03
C GLU A 183 15.66 2.69 1.11
N ALA A 184 16.90 2.84 0.67
CA ALA A 184 17.91 1.81 0.77
C ALA A 184 19.29 2.44 0.96
N GLY A 185 20.02 2.04 2.00
CA GLY A 185 21.46 2.32 2.10
C GLY A 185 22.25 1.45 1.12
N PHE A 186 23.54 1.75 0.96
CA PHE A 186 24.43 1.17 -0.05
C PHE A 186 24.51 -0.38 -0.05
N ARG A 187 24.28 -1.06 1.07
CA ARG A 187 24.27 -2.54 1.20
C ARG A 187 22.99 -3.05 1.83
N SER A 188 21.89 -2.39 1.54
CA SER A 188 20.58 -2.75 2.09
C SER A 188 20.08 -4.08 1.52
N GLY A 189 19.39 -4.87 2.36
CA GLY A 189 18.67 -6.06 1.92
C GLY A 189 17.57 -5.77 0.88
N ALA A 190 17.07 -4.53 0.81
CA ALA A 190 16.12 -4.11 -0.20
C ALA A 190 16.72 -4.12 -1.61
N LEU A 191 18.02 -3.78 -1.74
CA LEU A 191 18.73 -3.87 -3.02
C LEU A 191 18.86 -5.33 -3.51
N ASN A 192 19.01 -6.28 -2.59
CA ASN A 192 18.97 -7.71 -2.96
C ASN A 192 17.60 -8.10 -3.50
N THR A 193 16.50 -7.59 -2.93
CA THR A 193 15.15 -7.85 -3.46
C THR A 193 14.98 -7.22 -4.84
N ALA A 194 15.48 -6.00 -5.05
CA ALA A 194 15.47 -5.35 -6.36
C ALA A 194 16.27 -6.13 -7.42
N SER A 195 17.46 -6.64 -7.06
CA SER A 195 18.26 -7.50 -7.97
C SER A 195 17.49 -8.77 -8.35
N GLN A 196 16.86 -9.45 -7.38
CA GLN A 196 16.04 -10.63 -7.64
C GLN A 196 14.84 -10.32 -8.55
N ALA A 197 14.22 -9.13 -8.40
CA ALA A 197 13.14 -8.70 -9.29
C ALA A 197 13.62 -8.48 -10.72
N LEU A 198 14.77 -7.85 -10.92
CA LEU A 198 15.38 -7.66 -12.24
C LEU A 198 15.74 -9.00 -12.90
N GLU A 199 16.31 -9.95 -12.14
CA GLU A 199 16.64 -11.30 -12.63
C GLU A 199 15.39 -12.06 -13.12
N LEU A 200 14.22 -11.76 -12.56
CA LEU A 200 12.94 -12.31 -12.96
C LEU A 200 12.25 -11.52 -14.09
N GLY A 201 12.88 -10.47 -14.62
CA GLY A 201 12.27 -9.59 -15.62
C GLY A 201 11.11 -8.75 -15.07
N ARG A 202 11.04 -8.57 -13.75
CA ARG A 202 10.04 -7.72 -13.08
C ARG A 202 10.48 -6.25 -13.10
N VAL A 203 9.53 -5.35 -13.04
CA VAL A 203 9.83 -3.91 -12.96
C VAL A 203 10.39 -3.57 -11.59
N VAL A 204 11.50 -2.85 -11.57
CA VAL A 204 12.05 -2.22 -10.37
C VAL A 204 11.82 -0.72 -10.45
N ALA A 205 11.22 -0.18 -9.41
CA ALA A 205 11.02 1.24 -9.25
C ALA A 205 11.64 1.72 -7.92
N ALA A 206 12.00 2.98 -7.86
CA ALA A 206 12.58 3.55 -6.65
C ALA A 206 12.06 4.97 -6.40
N VAL A 207 11.97 5.32 -5.12
CA VAL A 207 11.63 6.66 -4.67
C VAL A 207 12.93 7.46 -4.52
N PRO A 208 13.03 8.67 -5.08
CA PRO A 208 14.17 9.54 -4.89
C PRO A 208 14.23 10.04 -3.45
N GLY A 209 15.43 10.25 -2.94
CA GLY A 209 15.61 10.81 -1.61
C GLY A 209 16.77 11.81 -1.56
N PRO A 210 16.96 12.51 -0.43
CA PRO A 210 18.03 13.49 -0.26
C PRO A 210 19.40 12.88 -0.56
N ILE A 211 20.24 13.60 -1.30
CA ILE A 211 21.56 13.13 -1.74
C ILE A 211 22.58 13.01 -0.63
N ASP A 212 22.33 13.68 0.47
CA ASP A 212 23.15 13.67 1.71
C ASP A 212 22.68 12.62 2.73
N SER A 213 21.58 11.90 2.46
CA SER A 213 21.05 10.83 3.30
C SER A 213 21.64 9.47 2.93
N ASP A 214 22.27 8.81 3.89
CA ASP A 214 22.77 7.43 3.71
C ASP A 214 21.66 6.45 3.37
N GLN A 215 20.43 6.68 3.86
CA GLN A 215 19.26 5.84 3.58
C GLN A 215 18.76 5.96 2.13
N SER A 216 19.15 7.03 1.42
CA SER A 216 18.74 7.26 0.03
C SER A 216 19.78 6.82 -1.00
N ARG A 217 21.00 6.52 -0.58
CA ARG A 217 22.11 6.22 -1.52
C ARG A 217 21.79 5.06 -2.45
N GLY A 218 21.22 3.99 -1.93
CA GLY A 218 20.91 2.81 -2.73
C GLY A 218 19.68 3.01 -3.62
N SER A 219 18.61 3.68 -3.14
CA SER A 219 17.46 3.99 -3.99
C SER A 219 17.83 4.97 -5.10
N ASN A 220 18.63 6.01 -4.80
CA ASN A 220 19.15 6.93 -5.80
C ASN A 220 20.10 6.23 -6.81
N GLN A 221 20.89 5.24 -6.35
CA GLN A 221 21.71 4.43 -7.25
C GLN A 221 20.85 3.58 -8.19
N LEU A 222 19.79 2.94 -7.71
CA LEU A 222 18.85 2.20 -8.56
C LEU A 222 18.26 3.10 -9.66
N LEU A 223 17.89 4.35 -9.33
CA LEU A 223 17.38 5.32 -10.32
C LEU A 223 18.45 5.64 -11.38
N ARG A 224 19.69 5.83 -10.98
CA ARG A 224 20.81 6.05 -11.92
C ARG A 224 21.07 4.83 -12.82
N ASP A 225 20.79 3.63 -12.32
CA ASP A 225 20.97 2.37 -13.02
C ASP A 225 19.75 2.01 -13.90
N GLY A 226 18.72 2.90 -13.94
CA GLY A 226 17.57 2.76 -14.83
C GLY A 226 16.31 2.21 -14.18
N ALA A 227 16.23 2.14 -12.84
CA ALA A 227 14.97 1.86 -12.16
C ALA A 227 13.95 2.97 -12.44
N VAL A 228 12.67 2.62 -12.49
CA VAL A 228 11.62 3.59 -12.76
C VAL A 228 11.49 4.56 -11.58
N LEU A 229 11.44 5.85 -11.87
CA LEU A 229 11.24 6.90 -10.88
C LEU A 229 9.79 6.89 -10.39
N ILE A 230 9.60 6.88 -9.08
CA ILE A 230 8.31 7.13 -8.43
C ILE A 230 8.36 8.52 -7.80
N ALA A 231 7.76 9.49 -8.47
CA ALA A 231 7.62 10.87 -7.99
C ALA A 231 6.25 11.11 -7.35
N ALA A 232 5.23 10.32 -7.77
CA ALA A 232 3.87 10.38 -7.25
C ALA A 232 3.26 8.97 -7.16
N PRO A 233 2.20 8.75 -6.35
CA PRO A 233 1.51 7.46 -6.27
C PRO A 233 0.97 6.96 -7.62
N GLU A 234 0.56 7.86 -8.47
CA GLU A 234 0.02 7.60 -9.81
C GLU A 234 1.03 6.91 -10.72
N ASP A 235 2.33 7.24 -10.57
CA ASP A 235 3.41 6.56 -11.32
C ASP A 235 3.41 5.08 -11.02
N ALA A 236 3.31 4.73 -9.73
CA ALA A 236 3.31 3.35 -9.27
C ALA A 236 2.04 2.59 -9.70
N LEU A 237 0.87 3.24 -9.67
CA LEU A 237 -0.38 2.66 -10.13
C LEU A 237 -0.35 2.40 -11.64
N THR A 238 0.20 3.33 -12.41
CA THR A 238 0.39 3.20 -13.87
C THR A 238 1.25 1.98 -14.21
N LEU A 239 2.34 1.73 -13.47
CA LEU A 239 3.19 0.55 -13.66
C LEU A 239 2.44 -0.76 -13.42
N LEU A 240 1.41 -0.75 -12.59
CA LEU A 240 0.56 -1.91 -12.32
C LEU A 240 -0.62 -2.03 -13.31
N GLY A 241 -0.81 -1.06 -14.20
CA GLY A 241 -1.97 -0.99 -15.07
C GLY A 241 -3.29 -0.78 -14.31
N VAL A 242 -3.23 -0.16 -13.12
CA VAL A 242 -4.40 0.10 -12.26
C VAL A 242 -4.64 1.61 -12.24
N SER A 243 -5.86 2.02 -12.46
CA SER A 243 -6.25 3.41 -12.26
C SER A 243 -6.49 3.67 -10.77
N ALA A 244 -6.02 4.79 -10.26
CA ALA A 244 -6.49 5.27 -8.98
C ALA A 244 -8.04 5.33 -9.03
N PRO A 245 -8.75 4.86 -7.99
CA PRO A 245 -10.15 5.24 -7.88
C PRO A 245 -10.17 6.77 -8.01
N ARG A 246 -10.96 7.28 -8.92
CA ARG A 246 -11.32 8.69 -8.83
C ARG A 246 -12.12 8.78 -7.53
N ASP A 247 -11.45 9.14 -6.44
CA ASP A 247 -12.15 9.74 -5.32
C ASP A 247 -12.82 10.97 -5.94
N ALA A 248 -14.10 10.85 -6.27
CA ALA A 248 -14.92 12.06 -6.30
C ALA A 248 -14.71 12.65 -4.91
N PRO A 249 -14.11 13.83 -4.78
CA PRO A 249 -13.92 14.42 -3.48
C PRO A 249 -15.30 14.43 -2.83
N THR A 250 -15.47 13.64 -1.74
CA THR A 250 -16.66 13.80 -0.93
C THR A 250 -16.53 15.19 -0.38
N PRO A 251 -17.34 16.16 -0.83
CA PRO A 251 -17.18 17.51 -0.36
C PRO A 251 -17.34 17.44 1.15
N PRO A 252 -16.54 18.16 1.93
CA PRO A 252 -16.85 18.37 3.33
C PRO A 252 -18.31 18.83 3.40
N LEU A 253 -19.00 18.59 4.51
CA LEU A 253 -20.35 19.11 4.70
C LEU A 253 -20.32 20.62 4.40
N LEU A 254 -20.70 20.97 3.18
CA LEU A 254 -20.66 22.35 2.71
C LEU A 254 -21.92 23.07 3.20
N PRO A 255 -21.84 24.34 3.54
CA PRO A 255 -23.02 25.19 3.69
C PRO A 255 -23.92 25.08 2.45
N GLU A 256 -25.23 25.32 2.62
CA GLU A 256 -26.24 25.09 1.56
C GLU A 256 -25.91 25.82 0.25
N SER A 257 -25.42 27.06 0.34
CA SER A 257 -25.01 27.85 -0.85
C SER A 257 -23.80 27.27 -1.56
N GLU A 258 -22.79 26.83 -0.81
CA GLU A 258 -21.59 26.19 -1.35
C GLU A 258 -21.92 24.84 -1.98
N GLN A 259 -22.81 24.05 -1.36
CA GLN A 259 -23.26 22.77 -1.90
C GLN A 259 -24.00 22.96 -3.24
N LYS A 260 -24.89 23.96 -3.35
CA LYS A 260 -25.59 24.26 -4.62
C LYS A 260 -24.63 24.64 -5.74
N VAL A 261 -23.61 25.47 -5.45
CA VAL A 261 -22.59 25.85 -6.43
C VAL A 261 -21.71 24.64 -6.78
N TRP A 262 -21.30 23.84 -5.79
CA TRP A 262 -20.56 22.60 -6.00
C TRP A 262 -21.29 21.63 -6.92
N ASP A 263 -22.58 21.41 -6.70
CA ASP A 263 -23.39 20.49 -7.52
C ASP A 263 -23.62 21.04 -8.94
N ALA A 264 -23.71 22.36 -9.11
CA ALA A 264 -23.83 22.99 -10.42
C ALA A 264 -22.55 22.86 -11.28
N ILE A 265 -21.37 22.71 -10.66
CA ILE A 265 -20.09 22.48 -11.33
C ILE A 265 -19.84 20.95 -11.48
N ALA A 266 -20.81 20.18 -11.98
CA ALA A 266 -20.75 18.72 -11.90
C ALA A 266 -19.64 18.09 -12.76
N GLU A 267 -19.54 18.41 -14.03
CA GLU A 267 -18.48 17.90 -14.93
C GLU A 267 -18.12 18.97 -15.99
N GLY A 268 -16.88 19.45 -15.97
CA GLY A 268 -16.36 20.39 -16.94
C GLY A 268 -16.25 21.82 -16.40
N PHE A 269 -15.90 22.74 -17.31
CA PHE A 269 -15.83 24.18 -17.01
C PHE A 269 -17.23 24.78 -17.06
N VAL A 270 -17.59 25.57 -16.04
CA VAL A 270 -18.85 26.30 -15.95
C VAL A 270 -18.53 27.79 -15.87
N GLU A 271 -19.23 28.61 -16.68
CA GLU A 271 -19.10 30.06 -16.61
C GLU A 271 -19.76 30.59 -15.32
N THR A 272 -19.07 31.47 -14.61
CA THR A 272 -19.57 32.09 -13.36
C THR A 272 -20.96 32.70 -13.53
N ASP A 273 -21.19 33.35 -14.70
CA ASP A 273 -22.45 34.04 -14.99
C ASP A 273 -23.66 33.10 -15.16
N SER A 274 -23.43 31.82 -15.41
CA SER A 274 -24.50 30.82 -15.56
C SER A 274 -24.98 30.24 -14.21
N LEU A 275 -24.21 30.38 -13.14
CA LEU A 275 -24.50 29.79 -11.83
C LEU A 275 -25.78 30.30 -11.17
N PRO A 276 -26.14 31.60 -11.21
CA PRO A 276 -27.40 32.07 -10.65
C PRO A 276 -28.63 31.35 -11.21
N ALA A 277 -28.61 31.09 -12.52
CA ALA A 277 -29.72 30.41 -13.20
C ALA A 277 -29.84 28.94 -12.81
N SER A 278 -28.72 28.24 -12.56
CA SER A 278 -28.68 26.81 -12.21
C SER A 278 -28.87 26.54 -10.71
N THR A 279 -28.42 27.47 -9.84
CA THR A 279 -28.43 27.30 -8.39
C THR A 279 -29.60 27.96 -7.69
N GLY A 280 -30.25 28.95 -8.32
CA GLY A 280 -31.27 29.81 -7.71
C GLY A 280 -30.72 30.80 -6.67
N LEU A 281 -29.40 30.99 -6.62
CA LEU A 281 -28.70 31.95 -5.76
C LEU A 281 -28.51 33.29 -6.51
N THR A 282 -28.34 34.35 -5.73
CA THR A 282 -27.90 35.62 -6.31
C THR A 282 -26.44 35.55 -6.78
N MET A 283 -26.02 36.40 -7.70
CA MET A 283 -24.63 36.49 -8.14
C MET A 283 -23.66 36.69 -6.98
N ALA A 284 -24.02 37.52 -6.00
CA ALA A 284 -23.20 37.78 -4.82
C ALA A 284 -23.01 36.50 -3.95
N GLU A 285 -24.07 35.70 -3.77
CA GLU A 285 -23.99 34.41 -3.05
C GLU A 285 -23.17 33.38 -3.84
N CYS A 286 -23.31 33.33 -5.16
CA CYS A 286 -22.47 32.46 -6.00
C CYS A 286 -20.99 32.82 -5.87
N LEU A 287 -20.62 34.08 -5.96
CA LEU A 287 -19.24 34.54 -5.84
C LEU A 287 -18.66 34.27 -4.45
N ALA A 288 -19.45 34.48 -3.38
CA ALA A 288 -19.02 34.14 -2.02
C ALA A 288 -18.78 32.65 -1.86
N ALA A 289 -19.68 31.80 -2.38
CA ALA A 289 -19.55 30.36 -2.35
C ALA A 289 -18.32 29.87 -3.16
N ILE A 290 -18.08 30.42 -4.36
CA ILE A 290 -16.91 30.12 -5.19
C ILE A 290 -15.63 30.47 -4.43
N THR A 291 -15.56 31.65 -3.83
CA THR A 291 -14.35 32.08 -3.09
C THR A 291 -14.09 31.14 -1.89
N SER A 292 -15.12 30.75 -1.17
CA SER A 292 -15.00 29.78 -0.07
C SER A 292 -14.48 28.42 -0.59
N LEU A 293 -15.08 27.90 -1.65
CA LEU A 293 -14.68 26.64 -2.27
C LEU A 293 -13.24 26.67 -2.82
N GLU A 294 -12.80 27.82 -3.35
CA GLU A 294 -11.44 28.02 -3.82
C GLU A 294 -10.43 28.07 -2.65
N ILE A 295 -10.75 28.76 -1.56
CA ILE A 295 -9.92 28.81 -0.34
C ILE A 295 -9.69 27.40 0.23
N ILE A 296 -10.71 26.54 0.24
CA ILE A 296 -10.59 25.17 0.71
C ILE A 296 -10.06 24.21 -0.37
N GLY A 297 -9.74 24.72 -1.57
CA GLY A 297 -9.08 23.99 -2.65
C GLY A 297 -9.94 23.00 -3.40
N LEU A 298 -11.27 23.11 -3.34
CA LEU A 298 -12.22 22.24 -4.04
C LEU A 298 -12.48 22.68 -5.48
N VAL A 299 -12.37 23.99 -5.79
CA VAL A 299 -12.52 24.52 -7.13
C VAL A 299 -11.32 25.35 -7.52
N GLU A 300 -11.13 25.56 -8.81
CA GLU A 300 -10.18 26.54 -9.36
C GLU A 300 -10.90 27.43 -10.39
N CYS A 301 -10.58 28.71 -10.34
CA CYS A 301 -11.10 29.70 -11.29
C CYS A 301 -10.03 30.03 -12.32
N SER A 302 -10.41 30.04 -13.60
CA SER A 302 -9.57 30.57 -14.67
C SER A 302 -9.64 32.08 -14.72
N LEU A 303 -8.63 32.72 -15.34
CA LEU A 303 -8.65 34.18 -15.59
C LEU A 303 -9.79 34.60 -16.55
N ALA A 304 -10.40 33.66 -17.25
CA ALA A 304 -11.54 33.87 -18.12
C ALA A 304 -12.91 33.82 -17.41
N GLY A 305 -12.94 33.56 -16.09
CA GLY A 305 -14.16 33.45 -15.31
C GLY A 305 -14.83 32.06 -15.39
N GLU A 306 -14.11 31.06 -15.89
CA GLU A 306 -14.57 29.67 -15.88
C GLU A 306 -14.13 28.98 -14.59
N ILE A 307 -15.01 28.14 -14.04
CA ILE A 307 -14.79 27.40 -12.79
C ILE A 307 -14.83 25.92 -13.08
N ARG A 308 -13.93 25.16 -12.45
CA ARG A 308 -13.95 23.70 -12.46
C ARG A 308 -13.69 23.11 -11.07
N ARG A 309 -14.14 21.89 -10.86
CA ARG A 309 -13.74 21.07 -9.70
C ARG A 309 -12.25 20.68 -9.84
N ARG A 310 -11.53 20.71 -8.74
CA ARG A 310 -10.11 20.38 -8.69
C ARG A 310 -9.85 18.89 -8.48
#